data_5bf0e4fd93e84779ae30be9872b90b49
#
_entry.id   5bf0e4fd93e84779ae30be9872b90b49
#
_cell.length_a   1.000
_cell.length_b   1.000
_cell.length_c   1.000
_cell.angle_alpha   90.00
_cell.angle_beta   90.00
_cell.angle_gamma   90.00
#
_symmetry.space_group_name_H-M   'P 1'
#
loop_
_entity.id
_entity.type
_entity.pdbx_description
1 polymer ?
#
loop_
_entity_poly.entity_id
_entity_poly.type
_entity_poly.pdbx_seq_one_letter_code
_entity_poly.pdbx_strand_id
1 'polypeptide(L)'
;MTFVTRLAALLIVSITLCGSCIAQSRRTHDSQPPSAILAERQIKERLNAGTVGLAGGLLEGAPIRFATEIARVVNDGGAVHVLPIVTRGPTENVNDLLYLKGVDAAIINSDSLEEYKSQVPQIRQRMTYLLSLFPSELHIFVRPEIRSLSDLVGKKVNFNTQGTAAAYSGPLIFSRLGVDVEKMFIPHPVALEQLKRGEIAGVVFVTSKPVDAFVKGKWEPGFKFLAVEYGSKFEDYYLPSYLEPTDYPNLVAKGERIATIAVPTILASFNWRPSSPRYHRVARFVDQLFSRVDKLQAPGFDPKWKDVNLTTRVPGLERFQPAQEWLDRTSPTKQSGHP
;
A
#
# COMPACT_ATOMS: atom_id res chain seq x y z
N MET A 1 41.75 67.41 20.58
CA MET A 1 42.96 68.17 20.16
C MET A 1 43.19 67.82 18.73
N THR A 2 42.88 68.71 17.97
CA THR A 2 43.55 69.53 16.93
C THR A 2 43.50 68.86 15.56
N PHE A 3 42.70 69.40 14.63
CA PHE A 3 43.03 70.39 13.62
C PHE A 3 43.99 69.82 12.56
N VAL A 4 43.93 70.02 11.24
CA VAL A 4 43.47 71.10 10.37
C VAL A 4 43.50 70.63 8.89
N THR A 5 42.49 70.92 8.14
CA THR A 5 42.37 71.73 6.91
C THR A 5 43.15 71.40 5.63
N ARG A 6 42.35 71.32 4.53
CA ARG A 6 42.49 71.95 3.20
C ARG A 6 43.58 71.48 2.24
N LEU A 7 43.26 71.12 1.02
CA LEU A 7 43.28 72.04 -0.12
C LEU A 7 42.70 71.38 -1.37
N ALA A 8 41.88 72.15 -2.09
CA ALA A 8 41.34 71.87 -3.39
C ALA A 8 42.38 72.00 -4.50
N ALA A 9 42.31 71.13 -5.51
CA ALA A 9 42.87 71.45 -6.83
C ALA A 9 41.98 70.90 -7.91
N LEU A 10 41.35 71.80 -8.65
CA LEU A 10 40.66 71.53 -9.95
C LEU A 10 41.70 71.11 -10.97
N LEU A 11 41.40 70.03 -11.66
CA LEU A 11 41.94 69.75 -12.97
C LEU A 11 40.85 69.27 -13.92
N ILE A 12 40.49 70.16 -14.85
CA ILE A 12 39.60 69.85 -15.98
C ILE A 12 40.45 69.09 -17.02
N VAL A 13 40.05 67.85 -17.32
CA VAL A 13 40.60 67.14 -18.46
C VAL A 13 39.40 66.61 -19.29
N SER A 14 39.50 67.00 -20.53
CA SER A 14 38.56 66.85 -21.63
C SER A 14 38.08 65.40 -21.84
N ILE A 15 36.77 65.29 -22.07
CA ILE A 15 36.07 64.06 -22.39
C ILE A 15 36.28 63.74 -23.87
N THR A 16 36.97 62.64 -24.13
CA THR A 16 36.91 62.00 -25.46
C THR A 16 35.83 60.93 -25.40
N LEU A 17 34.73 61.12 -26.08
CA LEU A 17 33.72 60.11 -26.30
C LEU A 17 34.31 58.97 -27.13
N CYS A 18 34.49 57.82 -26.49
CA CYS A 18 34.65 56.58 -27.17
C CYS A 18 33.38 55.75 -26.91
N GLY A 19 32.50 55.76 -27.92
CA GLY A 19 31.26 54.96 -27.89
C GLY A 19 31.56 53.48 -27.91
N SER A 20 31.58 52.86 -26.74
CA SER A 20 31.54 51.40 -26.65
C SER A 20 30.13 50.94 -26.87
N CYS A 21 29.83 50.41 -28.07
CA CYS A 21 28.65 49.62 -28.35
C CYS A 21 28.65 48.41 -27.37
N ILE A 22 27.94 48.52 -26.28
CA ILE A 22 27.52 47.36 -25.51
C ILE A 22 26.44 46.70 -26.33
N ALA A 23 26.83 45.69 -27.12
CA ALA A 23 25.89 44.74 -27.69
C ALA A 23 25.23 44.00 -26.53
N GLN A 24 24.07 44.50 -26.09
CA GLN A 24 23.16 43.73 -25.28
C GLN A 24 22.73 42.52 -26.13
N SER A 25 23.36 41.39 -25.88
CA SER A 25 22.86 40.09 -26.29
C SER A 25 21.44 39.97 -25.68
N ARG A 26 20.45 40.41 -26.44
CA ARG A 26 19.07 39.97 -26.19
C ARG A 26 19.10 38.47 -26.29
N ARG A 27 19.08 37.81 -25.13
CA ARG A 27 18.63 36.43 -25.05
C ARG A 27 17.23 36.46 -25.68
N THR A 28 17.13 36.02 -26.90
CA THR A 28 15.87 35.68 -27.50
C THR A 28 15.27 34.60 -26.61
N HIS A 29 14.38 34.99 -25.71
CA HIS A 29 13.45 34.06 -25.13
C HIS A 29 12.75 33.48 -26.35
N ASP A 30 13.06 32.22 -26.64
CA ASP A 30 12.41 31.42 -27.67
C ASP A 30 10.96 31.30 -27.19
N SER A 31 10.16 32.30 -27.53
CA SER A 31 8.73 32.35 -27.25
C SER A 31 8.08 31.34 -28.19
N GLN A 32 7.85 30.14 -27.68
CA GLN A 32 7.07 29.13 -28.41
C GLN A 32 5.80 29.80 -28.97
N PRO A 33 5.40 29.46 -30.19
CA PRO A 33 4.19 30.02 -30.78
C PRO A 33 2.98 29.72 -29.86
N PRO A 34 2.01 30.64 -29.76
CA PRO A 34 0.83 30.49 -28.88
C PRO A 34 0.09 29.14 -29.03
N SER A 35 0.08 28.59 -30.22
CA SER A 35 -0.49 27.26 -30.51
C SER A 35 0.27 26.11 -29.83
N ALA A 36 1.61 26.19 -29.75
CA ALA A 36 2.42 25.17 -29.09
C ALA A 36 2.23 25.20 -27.54
N ILE A 37 2.13 26.40 -26.97
CA ILE A 37 1.84 26.58 -25.53
C ILE A 37 0.46 26.04 -25.18
N LEU A 38 -0.55 26.28 -26.00
CA LEU A 38 -1.89 25.74 -25.81
C LEU A 38 -1.92 24.20 -25.93
N ALA A 39 -1.22 23.65 -26.93
CA ALA A 39 -1.11 22.22 -27.11
C ALA A 39 -0.41 21.53 -25.89
N GLU A 40 0.69 22.11 -25.41
CA GLU A 40 1.39 21.63 -24.21
C GLU A 40 0.48 21.66 -22.96
N ARG A 41 -0.25 22.75 -22.77
CA ARG A 41 -1.21 22.88 -21.67
C ARG A 41 -2.30 21.81 -21.74
N GLN A 42 -2.88 21.57 -22.89
CA GLN A 42 -3.90 20.53 -23.09
C GLN A 42 -3.35 19.13 -22.81
N ILE A 43 -2.11 18.84 -23.23
CA ILE A 43 -1.44 17.57 -22.92
C ILE A 43 -1.25 17.42 -21.41
N LYS A 44 -0.73 18.45 -20.72
CA LYS A 44 -0.55 18.46 -19.27
C LYS A 44 -1.88 18.24 -18.54
N GLU A 45 -2.93 18.96 -18.92
CA GLU A 45 -4.25 18.84 -18.31
C GLU A 45 -4.82 17.43 -18.50
N ARG A 46 -4.72 16.86 -19.69
CA ARG A 46 -5.19 15.50 -20.00
C ARG A 46 -4.44 14.44 -19.20
N LEU A 47 -3.10 14.49 -19.18
CA LEU A 47 -2.29 13.53 -18.44
C LEU A 47 -2.57 13.60 -16.95
N ASN A 48 -2.59 14.79 -16.36
CA ASN A 48 -2.85 14.96 -14.94
C ASN A 48 -4.29 14.57 -14.54
N ALA A 49 -5.28 14.82 -15.41
CA ALA A 49 -6.66 14.40 -15.15
C ALA A 49 -6.83 12.88 -15.10
N GLY A 50 -5.97 12.14 -15.80
CA GLY A 50 -5.95 10.67 -15.82
C GLY A 50 -4.98 10.02 -14.85
N THR A 51 -4.15 10.78 -14.14
CA THR A 51 -3.12 10.22 -13.26
C THR A 51 -3.71 9.79 -11.90
N VAL A 52 -3.48 8.54 -11.51
CA VAL A 52 -3.89 7.91 -10.25
C VAL A 52 -2.66 7.58 -9.44
N GLY A 53 -2.50 8.21 -8.28
CA GLY A 53 -1.50 7.79 -7.29
C GLY A 53 -2.01 6.57 -6.53
N LEU A 54 -1.25 5.50 -6.58
CA LEU A 54 -1.55 4.22 -5.94
C LEU A 54 -0.50 3.89 -4.87
N ALA A 55 -0.85 4.09 -3.60
CA ALA A 55 0.00 3.75 -2.48
C ALA A 55 0.06 2.22 -2.31
N GLY A 56 1.24 1.66 -2.33
CA GLY A 56 1.51 0.22 -2.21
C GLY A 56 1.94 -0.16 -0.81
N GLY A 57 3.22 -0.09 -0.54
CA GLY A 57 3.84 -0.50 0.72
C GLY A 57 5.36 -0.49 0.61
N LEU A 58 6.02 -1.24 1.47
CA LEU A 58 7.48 -1.40 1.44
C LEU A 58 7.94 -1.94 0.09
N LEU A 59 9.11 -1.50 -0.34
CA LEU A 59 9.69 -1.82 -1.65
C LEU A 59 9.78 -3.33 -1.94
N GLU A 60 10.00 -4.15 -0.91
CA GLU A 60 10.12 -5.61 -1.02
C GLU A 60 8.79 -6.34 -0.74
N GLY A 61 7.72 -5.61 -0.50
CA GLY A 61 6.42 -6.17 -0.12
C GLY A 61 5.57 -6.61 -1.33
N ALA A 62 4.64 -7.54 -1.08
CA ALA A 62 3.63 -7.90 -2.08
C ALA A 62 2.76 -6.70 -2.50
N PRO A 63 2.34 -5.78 -1.60
CA PRO A 63 1.49 -4.67 -2.00
C PRO A 63 2.09 -3.75 -3.07
N ILE A 64 3.38 -3.38 -2.95
CA ILE A 64 4.01 -2.53 -3.98
C ILE A 64 4.20 -3.28 -5.31
N ARG A 65 4.47 -4.59 -5.26
CA ARG A 65 4.52 -5.42 -6.47
C ARG A 65 3.16 -5.44 -7.18
N PHE A 66 2.06 -5.66 -6.45
CA PHE A 66 0.71 -5.57 -7.00
C PHE A 66 0.40 -4.19 -7.58
N ALA A 67 0.75 -3.11 -6.89
CA ALA A 67 0.59 -1.75 -7.40
C ALA A 67 1.36 -1.52 -8.72
N THR A 68 2.57 -2.04 -8.82
CA THR A 68 3.42 -1.94 -10.02
C THR A 68 2.84 -2.76 -11.18
N GLU A 69 2.31 -3.95 -10.90
CA GLU A 69 1.69 -4.81 -11.89
C GLU A 69 0.36 -4.22 -12.41
N ILE A 70 -0.46 -3.64 -11.52
CA ILE A 70 -1.64 -2.85 -11.90
C ILE A 70 -1.24 -1.72 -12.84
N ALA A 71 -0.21 -0.94 -12.47
CA ALA A 71 0.27 0.16 -13.31
C ALA A 71 0.70 -0.33 -14.69
N ARG A 72 1.45 -1.44 -14.76
CA ARG A 72 1.91 -2.02 -16.03
C ARG A 72 0.76 -2.38 -16.98
N VAL A 73 -0.32 -2.94 -16.44
CA VAL A 73 -1.47 -3.36 -17.26
C VAL A 73 -2.43 -2.21 -17.60
N VAL A 74 -2.63 -1.29 -16.65
CA VAL A 74 -3.57 -0.16 -16.84
C VAL A 74 -2.98 0.90 -17.75
N ASN A 75 -1.68 1.21 -17.62
CA ASN A 75 -1.02 2.27 -18.36
C ASN A 75 -0.98 2.00 -19.89
N ASP A 76 -0.96 0.72 -20.29
CA ASP A 76 -1.02 0.33 -21.70
C ASP A 76 -2.29 0.82 -22.43
N GLY A 77 -3.35 1.14 -21.68
CA GLY A 77 -4.61 1.64 -22.24
C GLY A 77 -4.62 3.13 -22.58
N GLY A 78 -3.64 3.91 -22.12
CA GLY A 78 -3.46 5.34 -22.42
C GLY A 78 -4.50 6.30 -21.84
N ALA A 79 -5.59 5.81 -21.24
CA ALA A 79 -6.67 6.64 -20.68
C ALA A 79 -6.43 7.01 -19.20
N VAL A 80 -5.64 6.22 -18.49
CA VAL A 80 -5.28 6.38 -17.08
C VAL A 80 -3.80 6.10 -16.91
N HIS A 81 -3.13 6.87 -16.08
CA HIS A 81 -1.74 6.64 -15.66
C HIS A 81 -1.69 6.34 -14.18
N VAL A 82 -1.38 5.12 -13.83
CA VAL A 82 -1.16 4.70 -12.44
C VAL A 82 0.29 4.90 -12.07
N LEU A 83 0.53 5.62 -10.98
CA LEU A 83 1.84 5.85 -10.39
C LEU A 83 1.92 5.09 -9.07
N PRO A 84 2.64 3.95 -9.01
CA PRO A 84 2.87 3.24 -7.77
C PRO A 84 3.73 4.07 -6.81
N ILE A 85 3.32 4.14 -5.55
CA ILE A 85 3.99 4.92 -4.50
C ILE A 85 4.47 3.95 -3.43
N VAL A 86 5.77 3.99 -3.14
CA VAL A 86 6.38 3.25 -2.03
C VAL A 86 6.02 3.95 -0.72
N THR A 87 5.56 3.18 0.25
CA THR A 87 5.16 3.66 1.58
C THR A 87 5.66 2.69 2.65
N ARG A 88 5.44 3.01 3.92
CA ARG A 88 5.77 2.09 5.02
C ARG A 88 4.75 0.96 5.19
N GLY A 89 3.55 1.10 4.62
CA GLY A 89 2.53 0.05 4.65
C GLY A 89 1.10 0.55 4.90
N PRO A 90 0.19 -0.35 5.30
CA PRO A 90 -1.25 -0.10 5.26
C PRO A 90 -1.72 1.05 6.15
N THR A 91 -1.12 1.31 7.30
CA THR A 91 -1.52 2.42 8.17
C THR A 91 -1.15 3.78 7.57
N GLU A 92 0.05 3.91 7.00
CA GLU A 92 0.43 5.11 6.25
C GLU A 92 -0.49 5.30 5.04
N ASN A 93 -0.81 4.22 4.34
CA ASN A 93 -1.69 4.26 3.17
C ASN A 93 -3.10 4.78 3.51
N VAL A 94 -3.65 4.44 4.68
CA VAL A 94 -4.91 5.02 5.16
C VAL A 94 -4.77 6.53 5.40
N ASN A 95 -3.68 6.95 6.05
CA ASN A 95 -3.38 8.37 6.28
C ASN A 95 -3.30 9.13 4.95
N ASP A 96 -2.61 8.56 3.98
CA ASP A 96 -2.40 9.17 2.66
C ASP A 96 -3.70 9.29 1.87
N LEU A 97 -4.58 8.29 1.94
CA LEU A 97 -5.92 8.39 1.34
C LEU A 97 -6.77 9.49 1.99
N LEU A 98 -6.61 9.72 3.29
CA LEU A 98 -7.36 10.75 4.02
C LEU A 98 -6.86 12.16 3.71
N TYR A 99 -5.56 12.37 3.64
CA TYR A 99 -4.97 13.71 3.77
C TYR A 99 -4.00 14.09 2.64
N LEU A 100 -3.36 13.14 1.96
CA LEU A 100 -2.33 13.46 0.98
C LEU A 100 -2.94 13.73 -0.41
N LYS A 101 -2.54 14.87 -1.00
CA LYS A 101 -2.89 15.15 -2.41
C LYS A 101 -2.10 14.22 -3.32
N GLY A 102 -2.78 13.65 -4.32
CA GLY A 102 -2.14 12.79 -5.32
C GLY A 102 -2.18 11.31 -5.00
N VAL A 103 -2.68 10.90 -3.83
CA VAL A 103 -3.04 9.51 -3.54
C VAL A 103 -4.54 9.34 -3.75
N ASP A 104 -4.93 8.56 -4.74
CA ASP A 104 -6.33 8.33 -5.11
C ASP A 104 -6.80 6.91 -4.75
N ALA A 105 -5.87 5.96 -4.71
CA ALA A 105 -6.08 4.59 -4.30
C ALA A 105 -4.90 4.07 -3.47
N ALA A 106 -5.14 3.06 -2.66
CA ALA A 106 -4.08 2.46 -1.84
C ALA A 106 -4.36 0.97 -1.55
N ILE A 107 -3.31 0.20 -1.37
CA ILE A 107 -3.41 -1.18 -0.89
C ILE A 107 -3.31 -1.15 0.63
N ILE A 108 -4.37 -1.59 1.31
CA ILE A 108 -4.47 -1.62 2.77
C ILE A 108 -4.95 -2.98 3.28
N ASN A 109 -4.71 -3.26 4.55
CA ASN A 109 -5.42 -4.30 5.27
C ASN A 109 -6.72 -3.73 5.83
N SER A 110 -7.82 -4.46 5.79
CA SER A 110 -9.14 -3.95 6.20
C SER A 110 -9.19 -3.50 7.66
N ASP A 111 -8.42 -4.13 8.53
CA ASP A 111 -8.31 -3.81 9.95
C ASP A 111 -7.48 -2.55 10.24
N SER A 112 -6.64 -2.09 9.30
CA SER A 112 -5.85 -0.86 9.48
C SER A 112 -6.70 0.40 9.67
N LEU A 113 -7.98 0.34 9.32
CA LEU A 113 -8.93 1.43 9.58
C LEU A 113 -9.22 1.65 11.07
N GLU A 114 -9.05 0.61 11.90
CA GLU A 114 -9.28 0.73 13.36
C GLU A 114 -8.32 1.73 14.03
N GLU A 115 -7.09 1.89 13.50
CA GLU A 115 -6.13 2.87 14.04
C GLU A 115 -6.69 4.30 13.99
N TYR A 116 -7.50 4.59 12.98
CA TYR A 116 -8.05 5.92 12.75
C TYR A 116 -9.43 6.12 13.37
N LYS A 117 -10.03 5.10 13.98
CA LYS A 117 -11.41 5.14 14.49
C LYS A 117 -11.62 6.23 15.55
N SER A 118 -10.62 6.47 16.40
CA SER A 118 -10.69 7.51 17.43
C SER A 118 -10.52 8.93 16.89
N GLN A 119 -9.74 9.08 15.81
CA GLN A 119 -9.39 10.37 15.22
C GLN A 119 -10.34 10.77 14.09
N VAL A 120 -10.88 9.79 13.38
CA VAL A 120 -11.73 9.97 12.21
C VAL A 120 -13.07 9.27 12.46
N PRO A 121 -14.08 9.98 12.97
CA PRO A 121 -15.40 9.40 13.17
C PRO A 121 -15.92 8.78 11.87
N GLN A 122 -16.52 7.60 11.99
CA GLN A 122 -17.09 6.87 10.85
C GLN A 122 -16.07 6.58 9.72
N ILE A 123 -14.81 6.30 10.06
CA ILE A 123 -13.74 6.04 9.08
C ILE A 123 -14.17 5.02 8.01
N ARG A 124 -14.91 3.97 8.37
CA ARG A 124 -15.40 2.95 7.44
C ARG A 124 -16.34 3.51 6.36
N GLN A 125 -17.13 4.54 6.69
CA GLN A 125 -18.02 5.21 5.72
C GLN A 125 -17.25 6.18 4.81
N ARG A 126 -16.07 6.62 5.25
CA ARG A 126 -15.18 7.49 4.45
C ARG A 126 -14.31 6.72 3.47
N MET A 127 -14.23 5.41 3.61
CA MET A 127 -13.45 4.53 2.74
C MET A 127 -14.36 3.57 1.99
N THR A 128 -13.96 3.24 0.78
CA THR A 128 -14.56 2.19 -0.04
C THR A 128 -13.48 1.26 -0.53
N TYR A 129 -13.82 0.01 -0.80
CA TYR A 129 -12.91 -0.87 -1.51
C TYR A 129 -13.27 -0.96 -3.00
N LEU A 130 -12.26 -1.00 -3.84
CA LEU A 130 -12.40 -1.21 -5.27
C LEU A 130 -12.40 -2.71 -5.56
N LEU A 131 -11.44 -3.43 -4.96
CA LEU A 131 -11.16 -4.83 -5.21
C LEU A 131 -10.58 -5.48 -3.95
N SER A 132 -11.00 -6.71 -3.65
CA SER A 132 -10.30 -7.60 -2.71
C SER A 132 -9.16 -8.28 -3.45
N LEU A 133 -7.93 -8.14 -2.96
CA LEU A 133 -6.74 -8.66 -3.64
C LEU A 133 -6.41 -10.07 -3.16
N PHE A 134 -5.94 -10.19 -1.94
CA PHE A 134 -5.54 -11.46 -1.35
C PHE A 134 -5.72 -11.44 0.17
N PRO A 135 -5.87 -12.59 0.82
CA PRO A 135 -5.77 -12.68 2.26
C PRO A 135 -4.31 -12.50 2.71
N SER A 136 -4.12 -11.80 3.82
CA SER A 136 -2.85 -11.75 4.56
C SER A 136 -3.01 -12.60 5.81
N GLU A 137 -2.45 -13.80 5.77
CA GLU A 137 -2.54 -14.75 6.89
C GLU A 137 -1.64 -14.32 8.04
N LEU A 138 -2.14 -14.55 9.24
CA LEU A 138 -1.37 -14.44 10.47
C LEU A 138 -0.45 -15.66 10.61
N HIS A 139 0.85 -15.42 10.77
CA HIS A 139 1.83 -16.44 11.09
C HIS A 139 2.46 -16.09 12.43
N ILE A 140 2.26 -16.90 13.45
CA ILE A 140 2.93 -16.78 14.74
C ILE A 140 3.98 -17.90 14.78
N PHE A 141 5.22 -17.57 14.43
CA PHE A 141 6.31 -18.51 14.35
C PHE A 141 7.17 -18.44 15.61
N VAL A 142 7.38 -19.59 16.25
CA VAL A 142 7.91 -19.66 17.59
C VAL A 142 9.01 -20.73 17.75
N ARG A 143 9.77 -20.60 18.82
CA ARG A 143 10.78 -21.53 19.28
C ARG A 143 10.17 -22.85 19.80
N PRO A 144 10.98 -23.93 19.89
CA PRO A 144 10.51 -25.26 20.28
C PRO A 144 9.83 -25.33 21.66
N GLU A 145 10.30 -24.55 22.64
CA GLU A 145 9.76 -24.53 24.00
C GLU A 145 8.38 -23.87 24.13
N ILE A 146 8.00 -23.06 23.17
CA ILE A 146 6.68 -22.41 23.13
C ILE A 146 5.67 -23.38 22.52
N ARG A 147 4.71 -23.81 23.32
CA ARG A 147 3.71 -24.85 22.94
C ARG A 147 2.34 -24.25 22.61
N SER A 148 2.04 -23.09 23.21
CA SER A 148 0.74 -22.43 23.11
C SER A 148 0.89 -20.91 23.13
N LEU A 149 -0.20 -20.20 22.82
CA LEU A 149 -0.25 -18.74 22.91
C LEU A 149 0.01 -18.23 24.33
N SER A 150 -0.44 -18.98 25.37
CA SER A 150 -0.22 -18.61 26.77
C SER A 150 1.26 -18.62 27.16
N ASP A 151 2.09 -19.45 26.51
CA ASP A 151 3.53 -19.49 26.80
C ASP A 151 4.26 -18.23 26.30
N LEU A 152 3.61 -17.42 25.45
CA LEU A 152 4.13 -16.14 24.97
C LEU A 152 3.93 -14.97 25.94
N VAL A 153 3.07 -15.14 26.97
CA VAL A 153 2.80 -14.06 27.93
C VAL A 153 4.08 -13.59 28.60
N GLY A 154 4.33 -12.28 28.55
CA GLY A 154 5.54 -11.62 29.06
C GLY A 154 6.82 -11.92 28.27
N LYS A 155 6.76 -12.66 27.17
CA LYS A 155 7.92 -12.93 26.31
C LYS A 155 8.10 -11.85 25.23
N LYS A 156 9.34 -11.73 24.74
CA LYS A 156 9.66 -10.88 23.59
C LYS A 156 9.13 -11.50 22.29
N VAL A 157 8.25 -10.77 21.61
CA VAL A 157 7.68 -11.16 20.33
C VAL A 157 7.84 -10.01 19.32
N ASN A 158 8.37 -10.31 18.17
CA ASN A 158 8.58 -9.30 17.12
C ASN A 158 7.40 -9.19 16.16
N PHE A 159 7.02 -7.97 15.86
CA PHE A 159 5.93 -7.60 14.95
C PHE A 159 6.42 -6.81 13.71
N ASN A 160 7.67 -7.00 13.28
CA ASN A 160 8.29 -6.25 12.19
C ASN A 160 8.39 -4.74 12.49
N THR A 161 8.85 -3.96 11.51
CA THR A 161 8.99 -2.50 11.63
C THR A 161 7.64 -1.79 11.64
N GLN A 162 7.59 -0.66 12.33
CA GLN A 162 6.39 0.19 12.39
C GLN A 162 5.87 0.58 11.00
N GLY A 163 4.54 0.65 10.86
CA GLY A 163 3.84 0.94 9.61
C GLY A 163 3.49 -0.29 8.77
N THR A 164 4.10 -1.46 9.05
CA THR A 164 3.78 -2.72 8.37
C THR A 164 2.49 -3.36 8.90
N ALA A 165 1.89 -4.25 8.11
CA ALA A 165 0.72 -5.03 8.54
C ALA A 165 0.98 -5.79 9.84
N ALA A 166 2.13 -6.46 9.98
CA ALA A 166 2.47 -7.19 11.20
C ALA A 166 2.57 -6.28 12.44
N ALA A 167 3.10 -5.05 12.26
CA ALA A 167 3.26 -4.10 13.36
C ALA A 167 1.93 -3.50 13.86
N TYR A 168 0.90 -3.51 13.02
CA TYR A 168 -0.43 -3.05 13.38
C TYR A 168 -1.38 -4.21 13.72
N SER A 169 -1.66 -5.08 12.76
CA SER A 169 -2.61 -6.19 12.93
C SER A 169 -2.16 -7.18 14.01
N GLY A 170 -0.85 -7.45 14.10
CA GLY A 170 -0.31 -8.38 15.10
C GLY A 170 -0.68 -8.01 16.53
N PRO A 171 -0.28 -6.83 17.05
CA PRO A 171 -0.66 -6.38 18.39
C PRO A 171 -2.17 -6.29 18.61
N LEU A 172 -2.95 -5.88 17.60
CA LEU A 172 -4.42 -5.86 17.66
C LEU A 172 -4.99 -7.27 17.87
N ILE A 173 -4.49 -8.25 17.12
CA ILE A 173 -4.90 -9.66 17.24
C ILE A 173 -4.50 -10.22 18.59
N PHE A 174 -3.28 -9.97 19.05
CA PHE A 174 -2.79 -10.42 20.36
C PHE A 174 -3.62 -9.83 21.51
N SER A 175 -4.03 -8.56 21.42
CA SER A 175 -4.95 -7.95 22.38
C SER A 175 -6.30 -8.65 22.40
N ARG A 176 -6.87 -9.01 21.23
CA ARG A 176 -8.13 -9.76 21.14
C ARG A 176 -8.03 -11.18 21.68
N LEU A 177 -6.85 -11.79 21.57
CA LEU A 177 -6.56 -13.10 22.14
C LEU A 177 -6.33 -13.05 23.65
N GLY A 178 -6.10 -11.86 24.23
CA GLY A 178 -5.74 -11.71 25.64
C GLY A 178 -4.31 -12.15 25.94
N VAL A 179 -3.41 -12.10 24.96
CA VAL A 179 -1.99 -12.50 25.08
C VAL A 179 -1.14 -11.24 25.16
N ASP A 180 -0.71 -10.88 26.36
CA ASP A 180 0.16 -9.73 26.57
C ASP A 180 1.63 -10.14 26.47
N VAL A 181 2.38 -9.47 25.57
CA VAL A 181 3.78 -9.77 25.23
C VAL A 181 4.64 -8.50 25.25
N GLU A 182 5.94 -8.66 25.44
CA GLU A 182 6.91 -7.59 25.21
C GLU A 182 7.07 -7.40 23.68
N LYS A 183 6.46 -6.33 23.15
CA LYS A 183 6.38 -6.08 21.71
C LYS A 183 7.68 -5.51 21.16
N MET A 184 8.27 -6.18 20.17
CA MET A 184 9.46 -5.75 19.45
C MET A 184 9.07 -5.30 18.03
N PHE A 185 9.73 -4.24 17.53
CA PHE A 185 9.46 -3.68 16.20
C PHE A 185 10.76 -3.53 15.40
N ILE A 186 11.34 -4.65 15.03
CA ILE A 186 12.58 -4.73 14.26
C ILE A 186 12.36 -5.49 12.95
N PRO A 187 13.18 -5.26 11.91
CA PRO A 187 13.03 -5.95 10.63
C PRO A 187 13.01 -7.48 10.77
N HIS A 188 12.12 -8.15 10.06
CA HIS A 188 11.96 -9.60 10.11
C HIS A 188 13.28 -10.39 9.94
N PRO A 189 14.18 -10.07 8.99
CA PRO A 189 15.44 -10.81 8.87
C PRO A 189 16.28 -10.80 10.15
N VAL A 190 16.35 -9.65 10.81
CA VAL A 190 17.06 -9.52 12.10
C VAL A 190 16.35 -10.29 13.20
N ALA A 191 15.02 -10.18 13.26
CA ALA A 191 14.20 -10.89 14.26
C ALA A 191 14.30 -12.42 14.12
N LEU A 192 14.33 -12.95 12.90
CA LEU A 192 14.48 -14.39 12.66
C LEU A 192 15.83 -14.92 13.16
N GLU A 193 16.91 -14.14 13.00
CA GLU A 193 18.22 -14.51 13.59
C GLU A 193 18.21 -14.43 15.12
N GLN A 194 17.53 -13.43 15.70
CA GLN A 194 17.36 -13.37 17.17
C GLN A 194 16.51 -14.53 17.69
N LEU A 195 15.48 -14.94 16.95
CA LEU A 195 14.66 -16.10 17.28
C LEU A 195 15.50 -17.39 17.34
N LYS A 196 16.37 -17.63 16.34
CA LYS A 196 17.29 -18.78 16.32
C LYS A 196 18.25 -18.76 17.50
N ARG A 197 18.77 -17.59 17.88
CA ARG A 197 19.68 -17.45 19.04
C ARG A 197 19.00 -17.48 20.39
N GLY A 198 17.66 -17.49 20.43
CA GLY A 198 16.91 -17.52 21.68
C GLY A 198 16.74 -16.18 22.38
N GLU A 199 16.99 -15.10 21.70
CA GLU A 199 16.86 -13.74 22.24
C GLU A 199 15.41 -13.28 22.29
N ILE A 200 14.56 -13.82 21.41
CA ILE A 200 13.10 -13.61 21.37
C ILE A 200 12.35 -14.94 21.26
N ALA A 201 11.10 -14.98 21.71
CA ALA A 201 10.29 -16.17 21.75
C ALA A 201 9.50 -16.45 20.47
N GLY A 202 9.14 -15.40 19.74
CA GLY A 202 8.33 -15.52 18.54
C GLY A 202 8.48 -14.34 17.57
N VAL A 203 8.10 -14.59 16.32
CA VAL A 203 8.02 -13.59 15.27
C VAL A 203 6.64 -13.69 14.62
N VAL A 204 5.98 -12.55 14.43
CA VAL A 204 4.65 -12.47 13.84
C VAL A 204 4.75 -11.89 12.45
N PHE A 205 4.19 -12.61 11.47
CA PHE A 205 3.97 -12.10 10.12
C PHE A 205 2.47 -11.96 9.86
N VAL A 206 2.09 -10.90 9.17
CA VAL A 206 0.75 -10.72 8.60
C VAL A 206 0.96 -10.42 7.13
N THR A 207 0.89 -11.45 6.33
CA THR A 207 1.18 -11.39 4.90
C THR A 207 0.63 -12.63 4.21
N SER A 208 0.52 -12.58 2.90
CA SER A 208 0.08 -13.73 2.14
C SER A 208 1.06 -14.91 2.19
N LYS A 209 0.54 -16.11 2.31
CA LYS A 209 1.29 -17.36 2.25
C LYS A 209 1.56 -17.81 0.80
N PRO A 210 2.65 -18.56 0.52
CA PRO A 210 3.71 -18.88 1.43
C PRO A 210 4.70 -17.72 1.61
N VAL A 211 5.32 -17.66 2.80
CA VAL A 211 6.39 -16.69 3.10
C VAL A 211 7.74 -17.30 2.82
N ASP A 212 8.51 -16.67 1.95
CA ASP A 212 9.84 -17.13 1.50
C ASP A 212 10.79 -17.46 2.66
N ALA A 213 10.78 -16.67 3.72
CA ALA A 213 11.62 -16.90 4.89
C ALA A 213 11.36 -18.26 5.57
N PHE A 214 10.14 -18.76 5.50
CA PHE A 214 9.78 -20.07 6.06
C PHE A 214 9.97 -21.22 5.07
N VAL A 215 9.77 -20.97 3.78
CA VAL A 215 9.98 -21.98 2.72
C VAL A 215 11.48 -22.23 2.47
N LYS A 216 12.27 -21.15 2.35
CA LYS A 216 13.69 -21.21 2.03
C LYS A 216 14.59 -21.26 3.26
N GLY A 217 14.07 -20.88 4.42
CA GLY A 217 14.79 -20.88 5.68
C GLY A 217 15.14 -22.29 6.16
N LYS A 218 16.34 -22.45 6.72
CA LYS A 218 16.71 -23.66 7.45
C LYS A 218 16.29 -23.49 8.91
N TRP A 219 15.37 -24.33 9.36
CA TRP A 219 14.84 -24.33 10.71
C TRP A 219 15.21 -25.61 11.43
N GLU A 220 15.70 -25.48 12.65
CA GLU A 220 15.96 -26.64 13.51
C GLU A 220 14.64 -27.31 13.92
N PRO A 221 14.67 -28.62 14.24
CA PRO A 221 13.47 -29.32 14.70
C PRO A 221 12.83 -28.64 15.91
N GLY A 222 11.49 -28.52 15.87
CA GLY A 222 10.70 -27.94 16.93
C GLY A 222 10.28 -26.48 16.73
N PHE A 223 10.93 -25.71 15.84
CA PHE A 223 10.35 -24.45 15.42
C PHE A 223 9.04 -24.70 14.67
N LYS A 224 8.02 -23.91 14.99
CA LYS A 224 6.66 -24.16 14.48
C LYS A 224 5.80 -22.92 14.43
N PHE A 225 4.69 -23.02 13.73
CA PHE A 225 3.59 -22.05 13.81
C PHE A 225 2.67 -22.41 14.99
N LEU A 226 2.16 -21.40 15.69
CA LEU A 226 1.06 -21.57 16.65
C LEU A 226 -0.28 -21.37 15.94
N ALA A 227 -1.24 -22.21 16.32
CA ALA A 227 -2.60 -22.09 15.82
C ALA A 227 -3.35 -20.92 16.47
N VAL A 228 -4.23 -20.29 15.69
CA VAL A 228 -5.20 -19.30 16.16
C VAL A 228 -6.57 -19.70 15.61
N GLU A 229 -7.46 -20.11 16.50
CA GLU A 229 -8.82 -20.49 16.12
C GLU A 229 -9.66 -19.26 15.79
N TYR A 230 -10.36 -19.36 14.65
CA TYR A 230 -11.33 -18.33 14.24
C TYR A 230 -12.58 -18.39 15.15
N GLY A 231 -13.12 -17.25 15.50
CA GLY A 231 -14.33 -17.14 16.30
C GLY A 231 -14.89 -15.72 16.32
N SER A 232 -15.95 -15.50 17.12
CA SER A 232 -16.73 -14.25 17.11
C SER A 232 -15.90 -12.98 17.33
N LYS A 233 -14.79 -13.06 18.06
CA LYS A 233 -13.88 -11.92 18.26
C LYS A 233 -13.14 -11.45 17.00
N PHE A 234 -13.26 -12.19 15.89
CA PHE A 234 -12.58 -11.91 14.63
C PHE A 234 -13.49 -11.61 13.45
N GLU A 235 -14.81 -11.79 13.60
CA GLU A 235 -15.80 -11.71 12.49
C GLU A 235 -15.92 -10.33 11.84
N ASP A 236 -15.49 -9.28 12.52
CA ASP A 236 -15.60 -7.89 12.03
C ASP A 236 -14.60 -7.51 10.92
N TYR A 237 -13.42 -8.19 10.87
CA TYR A 237 -12.33 -7.85 9.94
C TYR A 237 -11.64 -9.05 9.33
N TYR A 238 -11.69 -10.21 10.02
CA TYR A 238 -10.84 -11.34 9.68
C TYR A 238 -11.64 -12.48 9.07
N LEU A 239 -10.94 -13.35 8.37
CA LEU A 239 -11.48 -14.56 7.75
C LEU A 239 -10.77 -15.78 8.34
N PRO A 240 -11.44 -16.94 8.43
CA PRO A 240 -10.76 -18.18 8.77
C PRO A 240 -9.75 -18.54 7.69
N SER A 241 -8.58 -19.03 8.09
CA SER A 241 -7.55 -19.53 7.17
C SER A 241 -6.76 -20.67 7.81
N TYR A 242 -5.87 -21.27 7.05
CA TYR A 242 -5.03 -22.37 7.49
C TYR A 242 -3.64 -22.25 6.89
N LEU A 243 -2.62 -22.73 7.60
CA LEU A 243 -1.29 -22.98 7.06
C LEU A 243 -1.17 -24.49 6.79
N GLU A 244 -0.79 -24.85 5.58
CA GLU A 244 -0.84 -26.21 5.09
C GLU A 244 0.52 -26.73 4.60
N PRO A 245 0.72 -28.06 4.48
CA PRO A 245 1.97 -28.62 3.96
C PRO A 245 2.33 -28.14 2.55
N THR A 246 1.33 -27.77 1.75
CA THR A 246 1.51 -27.16 0.41
C THR A 246 2.14 -25.77 0.47
N ASP A 247 1.91 -25.04 1.57
CA ASP A 247 2.51 -23.74 1.81
C ASP A 247 3.91 -23.90 2.45
N TYR A 248 4.03 -24.83 3.41
CA TYR A 248 5.22 -24.97 4.27
C TYR A 248 5.60 -26.44 4.48
N PRO A 249 6.14 -27.13 3.47
CA PRO A 249 6.36 -28.58 3.51
C PRO A 249 7.36 -29.05 4.59
N ASN A 250 8.22 -28.15 5.07
CA ASN A 250 9.23 -28.45 6.12
C ASN A 250 8.76 -28.04 7.53
N LEU A 251 7.62 -27.37 7.67
CA LEU A 251 7.13 -26.84 8.96
C LEU A 251 5.74 -27.33 9.33
N VAL A 252 4.97 -27.82 8.37
CA VAL A 252 3.64 -28.40 8.59
C VAL A 252 3.67 -29.83 8.10
N ALA A 253 3.35 -30.79 8.96
CA ALA A 253 3.43 -32.20 8.63
C ALA A 253 2.34 -32.59 7.62
N LYS A 254 2.61 -33.63 6.84
CA LYS A 254 1.65 -34.13 5.84
C LYS A 254 0.35 -34.55 6.52
N GLY A 255 -0.77 -33.98 6.07
CA GLY A 255 -2.10 -34.22 6.62
C GLY A 255 -2.49 -33.32 7.78
N GLU A 256 -1.59 -32.46 8.25
CA GLU A 256 -1.89 -31.43 9.25
C GLU A 256 -2.35 -30.12 8.60
N ARG A 257 -3.16 -29.38 9.34
CA ARG A 257 -3.59 -28.02 9.01
C ARG A 257 -3.49 -27.19 10.30
N ILE A 258 -2.75 -26.10 10.25
CA ILE A 258 -2.64 -25.19 11.39
C ILE A 258 -3.67 -24.09 11.20
N ALA A 259 -4.68 -24.04 12.06
CA ALA A 259 -5.71 -23.00 12.03
C ALA A 259 -5.07 -21.62 12.23
N THR A 260 -5.49 -20.67 11.45
CA THR A 260 -5.11 -19.26 11.57
C THR A 260 -6.22 -18.35 11.08
N ILE A 261 -5.99 -17.06 11.18
CA ILE A 261 -6.89 -16.04 10.64
C ILE A 261 -6.17 -15.24 9.56
N ALA A 262 -6.92 -14.68 8.65
CA ALA A 262 -6.40 -13.79 7.63
C ALA A 262 -7.15 -12.47 7.64
N VAL A 263 -6.43 -11.38 7.41
CA VAL A 263 -7.01 -10.07 7.17
C VAL A 263 -7.07 -9.82 5.66
N PRO A 264 -8.22 -9.40 5.09
CA PRO A 264 -8.30 -9.04 3.69
C PRO A 264 -7.35 -7.89 3.34
N THR A 265 -6.49 -8.10 2.35
CA THR A 265 -5.73 -7.04 1.70
C THR A 265 -6.55 -6.55 0.52
N ILE A 266 -6.83 -5.26 0.49
CA ILE A 266 -7.77 -4.65 -0.43
C ILE A 266 -7.14 -3.47 -1.17
N LEU A 267 -7.60 -3.25 -2.37
CA LEU A 267 -7.41 -1.99 -3.08
C LEU A 267 -8.55 -1.06 -2.64
N ALA A 268 -8.22 0.00 -1.92
CA ALA A 268 -9.17 0.94 -1.34
C ALA A 268 -9.04 2.34 -1.96
N SER A 269 -10.06 3.14 -1.77
CA SER A 269 -10.07 4.57 -2.09
C SER A 269 -10.86 5.31 -1.01
N PHE A 270 -10.65 6.62 -0.93
CA PHE A 270 -11.56 7.47 -0.17
C PHE A 270 -12.95 7.48 -0.85
N ASN A 271 -14.00 7.58 -0.06
CA ASN A 271 -15.38 7.65 -0.58
C ASN A 271 -15.70 9.06 -1.11
N TRP A 272 -15.18 9.36 -2.31
CA TRP A 272 -15.36 10.65 -2.96
C TRP A 272 -16.83 10.88 -3.33
N ARG A 273 -17.27 12.14 -3.26
CA ARG A 273 -18.59 12.51 -3.78
C ARG A 273 -18.65 12.27 -5.29
N PRO A 274 -19.78 11.76 -5.84
CA PRO A 274 -19.92 11.49 -7.27
C PRO A 274 -19.63 12.69 -8.19
N SER A 275 -19.85 13.92 -7.71
CA SER A 275 -19.56 15.15 -8.47
C SER A 275 -18.07 15.54 -8.49
N SER A 276 -17.20 14.85 -7.73
CA SER A 276 -15.80 15.25 -7.63
C SER A 276 -14.95 14.73 -8.79
N PRO A 277 -13.95 15.50 -9.26
CA PRO A 277 -13.01 15.01 -10.27
C PRO A 277 -12.26 13.73 -9.86
N ARG A 278 -12.02 13.56 -8.56
CA ARG A 278 -11.35 12.36 -8.03
C ARG A 278 -12.24 11.12 -8.15
N TYR A 279 -13.54 11.23 -7.87
CA TYR A 279 -14.48 10.13 -8.09
C TYR A 279 -14.44 9.61 -9.53
N HIS A 280 -14.54 10.52 -10.51
CA HIS A 280 -14.50 10.17 -11.93
C HIS A 280 -13.15 9.58 -12.35
N ARG A 281 -12.05 10.04 -11.76
CA ARG A 281 -10.72 9.49 -11.99
C ARG A 281 -10.62 8.05 -11.50
N VAL A 282 -11.05 7.78 -10.27
CA VAL A 282 -11.06 6.44 -9.69
C VAL A 282 -12.04 5.53 -10.43
N ALA A 283 -13.19 6.04 -10.88
CA ALA A 283 -14.14 5.28 -11.69
C ALA A 283 -13.52 4.82 -13.02
N ARG A 284 -12.81 5.71 -13.73
CA ARG A 284 -12.06 5.33 -14.94
C ARG A 284 -10.95 4.33 -14.66
N PHE A 285 -10.25 4.49 -13.53
CA PHE A 285 -9.24 3.54 -13.11
C PHE A 285 -9.83 2.14 -12.89
N VAL A 286 -10.95 2.04 -12.19
CA VAL A 286 -11.68 0.79 -11.98
C VAL A 286 -12.08 0.14 -13.31
N ASP A 287 -12.65 0.90 -14.21
CA ASP A 287 -13.04 0.41 -15.54
C ASP A 287 -11.85 -0.17 -16.31
N GLN A 288 -10.72 0.53 -16.32
CA GLN A 288 -9.49 0.10 -16.98
C GLN A 288 -8.85 -1.12 -16.30
N LEU A 289 -8.90 -1.20 -14.98
CA LEU A 289 -8.35 -2.32 -14.23
C LEU A 289 -9.22 -3.58 -14.41
N PHE A 290 -10.53 -3.46 -14.20
CA PHE A 290 -11.43 -4.61 -14.23
C PHE A 290 -11.55 -5.24 -15.63
N SER A 291 -11.54 -4.42 -16.68
CA SER A 291 -11.53 -4.91 -18.05
C SER A 291 -10.23 -5.61 -18.48
N ARG A 292 -9.19 -5.60 -17.63
CA ARG A 292 -7.86 -6.16 -17.91
C ARG A 292 -7.34 -7.09 -16.82
N VAL A 293 -8.17 -7.48 -15.89
CA VAL A 293 -7.74 -8.34 -14.76
C VAL A 293 -7.22 -9.70 -15.25
N ASP A 294 -7.76 -10.20 -16.36
CA ASP A 294 -7.32 -11.42 -17.04
C ASP A 294 -5.83 -11.34 -17.45
N LYS A 295 -5.34 -10.17 -17.84
CA LYS A 295 -3.92 -9.96 -18.15
C LYS A 295 -3.04 -10.13 -16.91
N LEU A 296 -3.50 -9.69 -15.74
CA LEU A 296 -2.79 -9.86 -14.48
C LEU A 296 -2.72 -11.33 -14.05
N GLN A 297 -3.68 -12.16 -14.48
CA GLN A 297 -3.71 -13.60 -14.20
C GLN A 297 -2.82 -14.43 -15.15
N ALA A 298 -2.24 -13.78 -16.16
CA ALA A 298 -1.34 -14.41 -17.11
C ALA A 298 0.06 -14.70 -16.52
N PRO A 299 0.86 -15.60 -17.12
CA PRO A 299 2.25 -15.82 -16.74
C PRO A 299 3.07 -14.53 -16.79
N GLY A 300 3.99 -14.35 -15.83
CA GLY A 300 4.84 -13.16 -15.72
C GLY A 300 4.33 -12.07 -14.76
N PHE A 301 3.20 -12.34 -14.11
CA PHE A 301 2.66 -11.59 -12.97
C PHE A 301 2.69 -12.44 -11.70
N ASP A 302 2.41 -11.83 -10.57
CA ASP A 302 2.33 -12.56 -9.29
C ASP A 302 1.27 -13.67 -9.39
N PRO A 303 1.62 -14.93 -9.05
CA PRO A 303 0.67 -16.04 -9.14
C PRO A 303 -0.64 -15.83 -8.38
N LYS A 304 -0.63 -15.01 -7.34
CA LYS A 304 -1.81 -14.70 -6.52
C LYS A 304 -2.90 -13.93 -7.25
N TRP A 305 -2.59 -13.32 -8.39
CA TRP A 305 -3.64 -12.74 -9.24
C TRP A 305 -4.67 -13.76 -9.69
N LYS A 306 -4.30 -15.04 -9.78
CA LYS A 306 -5.23 -16.12 -10.13
C LYS A 306 -6.32 -16.35 -9.08
N ASP A 307 -6.05 -15.97 -7.83
CA ASP A 307 -6.98 -16.10 -6.71
C ASP A 307 -7.87 -14.85 -6.57
N VAL A 308 -7.56 -13.77 -7.30
CA VAL A 308 -8.33 -12.54 -7.26
C VAL A 308 -9.68 -12.73 -7.97
N ASN A 309 -10.75 -12.58 -7.21
CA ASN A 309 -12.11 -12.61 -7.71
C ASN A 309 -12.77 -11.25 -7.52
N LEU A 310 -13.16 -10.62 -8.63
CA LEU A 310 -13.77 -9.30 -8.64
C LEU A 310 -15.04 -9.19 -7.79
N THR A 311 -15.78 -10.31 -7.62
CA THR A 311 -17.03 -10.33 -6.86
C THR A 311 -16.85 -10.48 -5.35
N THR A 312 -15.64 -10.77 -4.87
CA THR A 312 -15.36 -10.96 -3.45
C THR A 312 -15.77 -9.77 -2.62
N ARG A 313 -16.58 -10.01 -1.57
CA ARG A 313 -17.01 -8.99 -0.62
C ARG A 313 -16.02 -8.86 0.53
N VAL A 314 -15.86 -7.65 1.01
CA VAL A 314 -15.01 -7.32 2.16
C VAL A 314 -15.89 -7.03 3.37
N PRO A 315 -15.73 -7.75 4.48
CA PRO A 315 -16.52 -7.50 5.68
C PRO A 315 -16.40 -6.04 6.17
N GLY A 316 -17.51 -5.43 6.53
CA GLY A 316 -17.56 -4.10 7.16
C GLY A 316 -17.17 -2.92 6.27
N LEU A 317 -16.98 -3.11 4.96
CA LEU A 317 -16.71 -2.04 3.99
C LEU A 317 -17.66 -2.12 2.80
N GLU A 318 -18.04 -0.95 2.30
CA GLU A 318 -18.83 -0.85 1.08
C GLU A 318 -17.91 -0.85 -0.15
N ARG A 319 -18.38 -1.48 -1.21
CA ARG A 319 -17.70 -1.42 -2.50
C ARG A 319 -17.91 -0.04 -3.11
N PHE A 320 -16.86 0.49 -3.77
CA PHE A 320 -16.97 1.70 -4.56
C PHE A 320 -18.07 1.55 -5.63
N GLN A 321 -19.01 2.49 -5.67
CA GLN A 321 -20.19 2.38 -6.50
C GLN A 321 -19.87 2.05 -7.98
N PRO A 322 -18.92 2.73 -8.68
CA PRO A 322 -18.57 2.38 -10.05
C PRO A 322 -18.00 0.96 -10.22
N ALA A 323 -17.35 0.41 -9.18
CA ALA A 323 -16.87 -0.97 -9.22
C ALA A 323 -18.04 -1.97 -9.14
N GLN A 324 -19.05 -1.68 -8.32
CA GLN A 324 -20.26 -2.49 -8.27
C GLN A 324 -21.06 -2.40 -9.57
N GLU A 325 -21.25 -1.21 -10.10
CA GLU A 325 -21.95 -0.98 -11.38
C GLU A 325 -21.26 -1.69 -12.54
N TRP A 326 -19.91 -1.74 -12.53
CA TRP A 326 -19.17 -2.50 -13.54
C TRP A 326 -19.47 -3.99 -13.48
N LEU A 327 -19.51 -4.57 -12.27
CA LEU A 327 -19.85 -5.97 -12.06
C LEU A 327 -21.29 -6.27 -12.49
N ASP A 328 -22.23 -5.40 -12.16
CA ASP A 328 -23.65 -5.58 -12.49
C ASP A 328 -23.87 -5.57 -14.01
N ARG A 329 -23.13 -4.72 -14.75
CA ARG A 329 -23.20 -4.68 -16.23
C ARG A 329 -22.56 -5.88 -16.90
N THR A 330 -21.51 -6.46 -16.28
CA THR A 330 -20.75 -7.57 -16.91
C THR A 330 -21.18 -8.94 -16.42
N SER A 331 -21.97 -9.03 -15.34
CA SER A 331 -22.58 -10.29 -14.93
C SER A 331 -23.59 -10.74 -15.98
N PRO A 332 -23.54 -12.01 -16.45
CA PRO A 332 -24.56 -12.53 -17.36
C PRO A 332 -25.92 -12.38 -16.68
N THR A 333 -26.78 -11.58 -17.28
CA THR A 333 -28.17 -11.40 -16.87
C THR A 333 -28.79 -12.80 -16.74
N LYS A 334 -29.24 -13.18 -15.56
CA LYS A 334 -30.21 -14.26 -15.44
C LYS A 334 -31.42 -13.80 -16.26
N GLN A 335 -31.53 -14.27 -17.49
CA GLN A 335 -32.78 -14.16 -18.23
C GLN A 335 -33.82 -14.81 -17.34
N SER A 336 -34.61 -13.98 -16.70
CA SER A 336 -35.88 -14.38 -16.08
C SER A 336 -36.74 -14.88 -17.23
N GLY A 337 -36.72 -16.18 -17.47
CA GLY A 337 -37.76 -16.85 -18.21
C GLY A 337 -39.06 -16.57 -17.46
N HIS A 338 -39.91 -15.75 -18.05
CA HIS A 338 -41.31 -15.76 -17.70
C HIS A 338 -41.95 -17.06 -18.27
N PRO A 339 -42.77 -17.73 -17.49
CA PRO A 339 -43.52 -18.92 -17.93
C PRO A 339 -44.57 -18.57 -18.99
#